data_cf351d7346c0d963a46df6f49cd58506
#
_entry.id   cf351d7346c0d963a46df6f49cd58506
#
_cell.length_a   1.000
_cell.length_b   1.000
_cell.length_c   1.000
_cell.angle_alpha   90.00
_cell.angle_beta   90.00
_cell.angle_gamma   90.00
#
_symmetry.space_group_name_H-M   'P 1'
#
loop_
_entity.id
_entity.type
_entity.pdbx_description
1 polymer ?
#
loop_
_entity_poly.entity_id
_entity_poly.type
_entity_poly.pdbx_seq_one_letter_code
_entity_poly.pdbx_strand_id
1 'polypeptide(L)' 'MFIVDYDLKANNSRRTFYRRIKRYLKTHDIEKDPNWSTQSVVITGDKDFAEFVYEAASHVGQAHLYKAEMIK' A
#
# COMPACT_ATOMS: atom_id res chain seq x y z
N MET A 1 -9.70 -3.04 -9.35
CA MET A 1 -8.63 -3.50 -8.46
C MET A 1 -7.37 -2.71 -8.70
N PHE A 2 -6.65 -2.42 -7.65
CA PHE A 2 -5.43 -1.62 -7.72
C PHE A 2 -4.28 -2.40 -7.11
N ILE A 3 -3.11 -2.26 -7.71
CA ILE A 3 -1.90 -2.94 -7.25
C ILE A 3 -0.85 -1.87 -7.03
N VAL A 4 -0.25 -1.88 -5.84
CA VAL A 4 0.87 -1.01 -5.54
C VAL A 4 2.07 -1.90 -5.24
N ASP A 5 3.12 -1.77 -6.05
CA ASP A 5 4.39 -2.38 -5.71
C ASP A 5 5.33 -1.30 -5.20
N TYR A 6 6.26 -1.68 -4.33
CA TYR A 6 7.17 -0.72 -3.76
C TYR A 6 8.47 -1.39 -3.32
N ASP A 7 9.53 -0.57 -3.29
CA ASP A 7 10.83 -0.99 -2.82
C ASP A 7 11.33 0.07 -1.84
N LEU A 8 11.39 -0.28 -0.57
CA LEU A 8 11.76 0.62 0.51
C LEU A 8 13.24 0.42 0.85
N LYS A 9 13.98 1.53 0.89
CA LYS A 9 15.44 1.47 0.93
C LYS A 9 16.05 1.16 2.28
N ALA A 10 15.35 1.41 3.39
CA ALA A 10 15.92 1.27 4.73
C ALA A 10 14.91 0.71 5.72
N ASN A 11 15.40 0.08 6.78
CA ASN A 11 14.55 -0.50 7.82
C ASN A 11 13.68 0.55 8.51
N ASN A 12 14.23 1.72 8.77
CA ASN A 12 13.46 2.82 9.38
C ASN A 12 12.35 3.29 8.46
N SER A 13 12.60 3.32 7.15
CA SER A 13 11.59 3.68 6.16
C SER A 13 10.44 2.69 6.13
N ARG A 14 10.74 1.40 6.23
CA ARG A 14 9.71 0.36 6.32
C ARG A 14 8.83 0.53 7.54
N ARG A 15 9.45 0.77 8.68
CA ARG A 15 8.71 0.95 9.94
C ARG A 15 7.78 2.15 9.86
N THR A 16 8.27 3.26 9.36
CA THR A 16 7.47 4.47 9.18
C THR A 16 6.33 4.24 8.19
N PHE A 17 6.62 3.58 7.08
CA PHE A 17 5.64 3.26 6.07
C PHE A 17 4.50 2.41 6.64
N TYR A 18 4.82 1.29 7.29
CA TYR A 18 3.80 0.41 7.85
C TYR A 18 2.99 1.07 8.95
N ARG A 19 3.63 1.92 9.75
CA ARG A 19 2.92 2.69 10.78
C ARG A 19 1.87 3.60 10.15
N ARG A 20 2.23 4.28 9.07
CA ARG A 20 1.30 5.16 8.36
C ARG A 20 0.14 4.38 7.75
N ILE A 21 0.41 3.21 7.19
CA ILE A 21 -0.63 2.37 6.62
C ILE A 21 -1.61 1.91 7.70
N LYS A 22 -1.11 1.42 8.81
CA LYS A 22 -1.96 0.98 9.92
C LYS A 22 -2.81 2.11 10.47
N ARG A 23 -2.23 3.30 10.56
CA ARG A 23 -2.95 4.49 11.02
C ARG A 23 -4.08 4.85 10.07
N TYR A 24 -3.82 4.79 8.78
CA TYR A 24 -4.84 5.05 7.77
C TYR A 24 -6.01 4.08 7.88
N LEU A 25 -5.71 2.80 7.99
CA LEU A 25 -6.74 1.77 8.11
C LEU A 25 -7.62 2.02 9.35
N LYS A 26 -7.00 2.37 10.46
CA LYS A 26 -7.72 2.65 11.69
C LYS A 26 -8.57 3.91 11.58
N THR A 27 -8.03 4.98 10.99
CA THR A 27 -8.72 6.27 10.86
C THR A 27 -9.93 6.16 9.94
N HIS A 28 -9.84 5.35 8.89
CA HIS A 28 -10.91 5.18 7.91
C HIS A 28 -11.80 3.99 8.22
N ASP A 29 -11.64 3.39 9.39
CA ASP A 29 -12.48 2.27 9.87
C ASP A 29 -12.50 1.10 8.88
N ILE A 30 -11.36 0.78 8.32
CA ILE A 30 -11.21 -0.36 7.44
C ILE A 30 -10.84 -1.57 8.28
N GLU A 31 -11.74 -2.55 8.38
CA GLU A 31 -11.59 -3.68 9.28
C GLU A 31 -10.60 -4.72 8.79
N LYS A 32 -10.44 -4.84 7.49
CA LYS A 32 -9.56 -5.86 6.92
C LYS A 32 -8.26 -5.26 6.47
N ASP A 33 -7.18 -5.94 6.81
CA ASP A 33 -5.88 -5.59 6.26
C ASP A 33 -5.89 -5.76 4.75
N PRO A 34 -5.13 -4.93 4.03
CA PRO A 34 -5.01 -5.12 2.60
C PRO A 34 -4.40 -6.48 2.28
N ASN A 35 -4.70 -6.98 1.10
CA ASN A 35 -4.14 -8.24 0.67
C ASN A 35 -2.67 -8.03 0.29
N TRP A 36 -1.79 -8.48 1.18
CA TRP A 36 -0.34 -8.43 0.97
C TRP A 36 0.09 -9.70 0.27
N SER A 37 0.20 -9.66 -1.06
CA SER A 37 0.63 -10.84 -1.80
C SER A 37 2.10 -11.16 -1.54
N THR A 38 2.90 -10.14 -1.27
CA THR A 38 4.29 -10.25 -0.82
C THR A 38 4.59 -9.10 0.13
N GLN A 39 5.81 -9.04 0.64
CA GLN A 39 6.23 -7.91 1.48
C GLN A 39 6.32 -6.60 0.71
N SER A 40 6.22 -6.63 -0.60
CA SER A 40 6.44 -5.48 -1.46
C SER A 40 5.25 -5.16 -2.37
N VAL A 41 4.13 -5.84 -2.20
CA VAL A 41 2.97 -5.66 -3.08
C VAL A 41 1.69 -5.63 -2.25
N VAL A 42 0.87 -4.61 -2.48
CA VAL A 42 -0.45 -4.47 -1.89
C VAL A 42 -1.49 -4.53 -3.01
N ILE A 43 -2.52 -5.34 -2.81
CA ILE A 43 -3.63 -5.46 -3.75
C ILE A 43 -4.90 -5.04 -3.03
N THR A 44 -5.62 -4.06 -3.57
CA THR A 44 -6.82 -3.55 -2.94
C THR A 44 -7.85 -3.11 -3.98
N GLY A 45 -9.13 -3.20 -3.61
CA GLY A 45 -10.21 -2.64 -4.43
C GLY A 45 -10.47 -1.16 -4.15
N ASP A 46 -9.85 -0.59 -3.12
CA ASP A 46 -10.08 0.78 -2.69
C ASP A 46 -9.05 1.71 -3.35
N LYS A 47 -9.55 2.59 -4.24
CA LYS A 47 -8.68 3.52 -4.95
C LYS A 47 -7.97 4.49 -4.02
N ASP A 48 -8.69 5.04 -3.05
CA ASP A 48 -8.10 6.03 -2.14
C ASP A 48 -7.00 5.42 -1.29
N PHE A 49 -7.22 4.20 -0.82
CA PHE A 49 -6.20 3.47 -0.08
C PHE A 49 -4.99 3.17 -0.95
N ALA A 50 -5.22 2.75 -2.19
CA ALA A 50 -4.12 2.47 -3.12
C ALA A 50 -3.27 3.70 -3.36
N GLU A 51 -3.90 4.85 -3.58
CA GLU A 51 -3.18 6.12 -3.76
C GLU A 51 -2.40 6.52 -2.51
N PHE A 52 -2.99 6.31 -1.33
CA PHE A 52 -2.30 6.58 -0.07
C PHE A 52 -1.05 5.71 0.08
N VAL A 53 -1.18 4.41 -0.20
CA VAL A 53 -0.04 3.48 -0.13
C VAL A 53 1.06 3.90 -1.11
N TYR A 54 0.66 4.24 -2.32
CA TYR A 54 1.61 4.69 -3.34
C TYR A 54 2.38 5.92 -2.88
N GLU A 55 1.67 6.94 -2.38
CA GLU A 55 2.32 8.16 -1.93
C GLU A 55 3.24 7.91 -0.73
N ALA A 56 2.76 7.14 0.25
CA ALA A 56 3.56 6.83 1.43
C ALA A 56 4.84 6.09 1.05
N ALA A 57 4.75 5.13 0.14
CA ALA A 57 5.93 4.38 -0.31
C ALA A 57 6.87 5.25 -1.13
N SER A 58 6.34 6.15 -1.95
CA SER A 58 7.15 7.04 -2.78
C SER A 58 8.03 7.99 -1.96
N HIS A 59 7.59 8.34 -0.76
CA HIS A 59 8.37 9.20 0.14
C HIS A 59 9.60 8.50 0.71
N VAL A 60 9.58 7.19 0.81
CA VAL A 60 10.65 6.43 1.48
C VAL A 60 11.33 5.42 0.58
N GLY A 61 10.99 5.39 -0.69
CA GLY A 61 11.56 4.46 -1.65
C GLY A 61 10.97 4.66 -3.02
N GLN A 62 10.89 3.59 -3.79
CA GLN A 62 10.25 3.60 -5.11
C GLN A 62 8.90 2.89 -5.03
N ALA A 63 7.94 3.36 -5.80
CA ALA A 63 6.63 2.74 -5.84
C ALA A 63 6.02 2.89 -7.23
N HIS A 64 5.13 1.95 -7.55
CA HIS A 64 4.36 1.97 -8.78
C HIS A 64 2.91 1.63 -8.44
N LEU A 65 2.00 2.33 -9.08
CA LEU A 65 0.56 2.11 -8.89
C LEU A 65 -0.03 1.65 -10.22
N TYR A 66 -0.74 0.51 -10.17
CA TYR A 66 -1.37 -0.06 -11.34
C TYR A 66 -2.86 -0.23 -11.11
N LYS A 67 -3.63 -0.02 -12.17
CA LYS A 67 -5.04 -0.43 -12.19
C LYS A 67 -5.11 -1.74 -12.98
N ALA A 68 -5.73 -2.74 -12.37
CA ALA A 68 -5.86 -4.07 -12.97
C ALA A 68 -7.32 -4.48 -13.02
N GLU A 69 -7.69 -5.22 -14.06
CA GLU A 69 -9.01 -5.81 -14.18
C GLU A 69 -8.93 -7.30 -13.95
N MET A 70 -9.87 -7.80 -13.15
CA MET A 70 -9.99 -9.23 -12.94
C MET A 70 -10.79 -9.82 -14.11
N ILE A 71 -10.20 -10.73 -14.86
CA ILE A 71 -10.85 -11.35 -15.99
C ILE A 71 -11.84 -12.42 -15.53
N LYS A 72 -11.54 -13.08 -14.43
CA LYS A 72 -12.45 -14.08 -13.83
C LYS A 72 -12.39 -14.02 -12.32
#